data_f7defff6990dee36540e2ca8c2542e73
#
_entry.id   f7defff6990dee36540e2ca8c2542e73
#
_cell.length_a   1.000
_cell.length_b   1.000
_cell.length_c   1.000
_cell.angle_alpha   90.00
_cell.angle_beta   90.00
_cell.angle_gamma   90.00
#
_symmetry.space_group_name_H-M   'P 1'
#
loop_
_entity.id
_entity.type
_entity.pdbx_description
1 polymer ?
#
loop_
_entity_poly.entity_id
_entity_poly.type
_entity_poly.pdbx_seq_one_letter_code
_entity_poly.pdbx_strand_id
1 'polypeptide(L)'
;MAKKKDSSALYCSFCGRSDREVELLLPGMNGCICNECAERAVELSHEYLQKMHQSRLTDLDMDTLPKPEEIKAYLDQYVIGQETAKRYLSVAVYNHYKRLNQSREDDIDIEKSNIIIVGPTGTGKTLLAKTIARMLKVPFAIVDATVLTEAGYVGEDIESLLTRLLAACDYNVAEAERGIVFIDEIDKIARKGDNPSITRDVSGEGVQQGLLKLLEGSIVNVPPQGGRKHPEQKMIAVDTKNILFICGGAFEGIERKIAQRLNTHVVGFGAGNHVSKADRDKLLHFVAPQDLRSYGLIPEIIGRLPILTNLEPLDRDALLRILTEPKNAIVRQYKKLLEMDGVELVIEDDVLGFIVDKAIEFKLGARGLRSLFETIMIDVMYQVPSLKKKRFVLTRDFAENQLSKSNFELLADSQ
;
A
#
# COMPACT_ATOMS: atom_id res chain seq x y z
N MET A 1 -37.83 1.22 61.96
CA MET A 1 -38.83 1.57 60.91
C MET A 1 -38.28 1.13 59.56
N ALA A 2 -38.79 0.03 59.08
CA ALA A 2 -38.40 -0.47 57.77
C ALA A 2 -39.07 0.38 56.69
N LYS A 3 -38.28 1.05 55.80
CA LYS A 3 -38.84 1.76 54.65
C LYS A 3 -39.44 0.71 53.69
N LYS A 4 -40.79 0.82 53.49
CA LYS A 4 -41.45 0.10 52.38
C LYS A 4 -40.73 0.38 51.10
N LYS A 5 -40.20 -0.66 50.42
CA LYS A 5 -39.76 -0.60 49.04
C LYS A 5 -40.99 -0.34 48.17
N ASP A 6 -41.02 0.79 47.52
CA ASP A 6 -41.98 1.11 46.45
C ASP A 6 -41.83 0.08 45.34
N SER A 7 -42.85 -0.72 45.07
CA SER A 7 -42.81 -1.88 44.19
C SER A 7 -42.86 -1.53 42.67
N SER A 8 -42.64 -0.26 42.33
CA SER A 8 -42.68 0.22 40.94
C SER A 8 -41.42 0.97 40.47
N ALA A 9 -40.42 1.16 41.32
CA ALA A 9 -39.18 1.85 40.92
C ALA A 9 -38.23 0.88 40.23
N LEU A 10 -37.78 1.22 39.05
CA LEU A 10 -36.72 0.51 38.33
C LEU A 10 -35.35 0.99 38.84
N TYR A 11 -34.40 0.07 38.98
CA TYR A 11 -33.08 0.34 39.52
C TYR A 11 -32.00 -0.08 38.52
N CYS A 12 -30.92 0.68 38.42
CA CYS A 12 -29.75 0.27 37.67
C CYS A 12 -29.14 -0.99 38.30
N SER A 13 -29.00 -2.06 37.52
CA SER A 13 -28.42 -3.33 37.96
C SER A 13 -26.92 -3.27 38.27
N PHE A 14 -26.24 -2.20 37.85
CA PHE A 14 -24.80 -1.99 38.05
C PHE A 14 -24.49 -1.14 39.28
N CYS A 15 -25.16 0.01 39.47
CA CYS A 15 -24.86 0.92 40.58
C CYS A 15 -25.99 0.98 41.65
N GLY A 16 -27.13 0.36 41.38
CA GLY A 16 -28.26 0.31 42.35
C GLY A 16 -29.08 1.60 42.47
N ARG A 17 -28.79 2.66 41.69
CA ARG A 17 -29.59 3.91 41.71
C ARG A 17 -30.93 3.72 41.04
N SER A 18 -31.94 4.41 41.56
CA SER A 18 -33.31 4.37 41.02
C SER A 18 -33.45 5.24 39.76
N ASP A 19 -34.52 5.03 39.01
CA ASP A 19 -34.92 5.83 37.86
C ASP A 19 -35.10 7.32 38.16
N ARG A 20 -35.30 7.70 39.42
CA ARG A 20 -35.40 9.09 39.88
C ARG A 20 -34.06 9.76 40.17
N GLU A 21 -32.99 8.98 40.28
CA GLU A 21 -31.64 9.43 40.62
C GLU A 21 -30.69 9.47 39.41
N VAL A 22 -31.16 9.04 38.26
CA VAL A 22 -30.38 8.99 37.01
C VAL A 22 -31.13 9.68 35.87
N GLU A 23 -30.43 10.25 34.91
CA GLU A 23 -31.06 10.95 33.78
C GLU A 23 -31.76 9.99 32.82
N LEU A 24 -31.19 8.81 32.64
CA LEU A 24 -31.72 7.79 31.73
C LEU A 24 -31.46 6.40 32.31
N LEU A 25 -32.49 5.56 32.30
CA LEU A 25 -32.38 4.15 32.64
C LEU A 25 -32.81 3.31 31.45
N LEU A 26 -31.84 2.58 30.86
CA LEU A 26 -32.05 1.71 29.70
C LEU A 26 -32.47 0.32 30.14
N PRO A 27 -33.69 -0.16 29.77
CA PRO A 27 -34.13 -1.51 30.10
C PRO A 27 -33.48 -2.55 29.20
N GLY A 28 -33.01 -3.65 29.82
CA GLY A 28 -32.55 -4.86 29.14
C GLY A 28 -33.48 -6.05 29.47
N MET A 29 -33.19 -7.24 28.92
CA MET A 29 -34.03 -8.43 29.12
C MET A 29 -34.14 -8.84 30.58
N ASN A 30 -33.09 -8.70 31.39
CA ASN A 30 -33.06 -9.15 32.80
C ASN A 30 -32.61 -8.06 33.80
N GLY A 31 -32.56 -6.80 33.38
CA GLY A 31 -32.11 -5.70 34.22
C GLY A 31 -32.10 -4.37 33.50
N CYS A 32 -31.68 -3.31 34.22
CA CYS A 32 -31.55 -1.97 33.65
C CYS A 32 -30.13 -1.45 33.85
N ILE A 33 -29.67 -0.58 32.99
CA ILE A 33 -28.39 0.13 33.11
C ILE A 33 -28.63 1.64 33.00
N CYS A 34 -28.05 2.46 33.89
CA CYS A 34 -28.14 3.91 33.74
C CYS A 34 -27.09 4.43 32.74
N ASN A 35 -27.31 5.65 32.22
CA ASN A 35 -26.43 6.32 31.29
C ASN A 35 -24.97 6.36 31.79
N GLU A 36 -24.70 6.75 33.02
CA GLU A 36 -23.34 6.81 33.57
C GLU A 36 -22.65 5.43 33.64
N CYS A 37 -23.41 4.37 34.03
CA CYS A 37 -22.86 3.02 34.04
C CYS A 37 -22.64 2.47 32.63
N ALA A 38 -23.48 2.86 31.69
CA ALA A 38 -23.29 2.49 30.28
C ALA A 38 -22.03 3.14 29.69
N GLU A 39 -21.80 4.43 29.91
CA GLU A 39 -20.59 5.14 29.51
C GLU A 39 -19.34 4.50 30.12
N ARG A 40 -19.39 4.24 31.45
CA ARG A 40 -18.26 3.59 32.13
C ARG A 40 -18.01 2.15 31.65
N ALA A 41 -19.06 1.41 31.28
CA ALA A 41 -18.91 0.08 30.70
C ALA A 41 -18.26 0.14 29.31
N VAL A 42 -18.58 1.15 28.49
CA VAL A 42 -17.93 1.41 27.19
C VAL A 42 -16.46 1.75 27.41
N GLU A 43 -16.13 2.64 28.34
CA GLU A 43 -14.73 3.00 28.65
C GLU A 43 -13.91 1.77 29.07
N LEU A 44 -14.44 0.97 30.03
CA LEU A 44 -13.78 -0.25 30.50
C LEU A 44 -13.64 -1.30 29.38
N SER A 45 -14.64 -1.41 28.52
CA SER A 45 -14.57 -2.28 27.33
C SER A 45 -13.46 -1.84 26.38
N HIS A 46 -13.35 -0.55 26.11
CA HIS A 46 -12.26 0.01 25.30
C HIS A 46 -10.88 -0.22 25.92
N GLU A 47 -10.73 0.02 27.22
CA GLU A 47 -9.47 -0.26 27.94
C GLU A 47 -9.10 -1.75 27.88
N TYR A 48 -10.07 -2.64 28.06
CA TYR A 48 -9.85 -4.08 27.99
C TYR A 48 -9.46 -4.52 26.60
N LEU A 49 -10.15 -4.02 25.58
CA LEU A 49 -9.82 -4.29 24.19
C LEU A 49 -8.43 -3.74 23.84
N GLN A 50 -8.08 -2.54 24.27
CA GLN A 50 -6.73 -1.98 24.09
C GLN A 50 -5.65 -2.85 24.76
N LYS A 51 -5.89 -3.36 25.97
CA LYS A 51 -4.96 -4.29 26.64
C LYS A 51 -4.84 -5.62 25.89
N MET A 52 -5.94 -6.16 25.38
CA MET A 52 -5.92 -7.36 24.55
C MET A 52 -5.19 -7.12 23.20
N HIS A 53 -5.35 -5.95 22.61
CA HIS A 53 -4.62 -5.56 21.40
C HIS A 53 -3.14 -5.32 21.69
N GLN A 54 -2.78 -4.71 22.83
CA GLN A 54 -1.38 -4.59 23.27
C GLN A 54 -0.71 -5.97 23.45
N SER A 55 -1.41 -6.98 23.91
CA SER A 55 -0.86 -8.35 24.00
C SER A 55 -0.63 -8.99 22.62
N ARG A 56 -1.35 -8.58 21.57
CA ARG A 56 -1.09 -9.01 20.19
C ARG A 56 0.08 -8.25 19.54
N LEU A 57 0.42 -7.07 20.05
CA LEU A 57 1.58 -6.28 19.60
C LEU A 57 2.93 -6.90 20.01
N THR A 58 2.93 -7.82 20.97
CA THR A 58 4.12 -8.59 21.36
C THR A 58 4.50 -9.69 20.36
N ASP A 59 3.65 -9.95 19.34
CA ASP A 59 3.93 -10.98 18.33
C ASP A 59 5.05 -10.60 17.32
N LEU A 60 5.53 -9.35 17.33
CA LEU A 60 6.73 -8.92 16.58
C LEU A 60 7.95 -8.75 17.52
N ASP A 61 8.09 -9.66 18.48
CA ASP A 61 9.29 -9.75 19.29
C ASP A 61 10.51 -10.20 18.45
N MET A 62 11.72 -9.91 18.91
CA MET A 62 12.96 -10.25 18.18
C MET A 62 13.06 -11.73 17.80
N ASP A 63 12.47 -12.62 18.62
CA ASP A 63 12.48 -14.06 18.38
C ASP A 63 11.48 -14.50 17.27
N THR A 64 10.43 -13.72 17.03
CA THR A 64 9.38 -14.01 16.04
C THR A 64 9.53 -13.18 14.77
N LEU A 65 10.38 -12.15 14.77
CA LEU A 65 10.61 -11.29 13.60
C LEU A 65 11.30 -12.07 12.47
N PRO A 66 10.65 -12.22 11.29
CA PRO A 66 11.23 -12.97 10.18
C PRO A 66 12.56 -12.34 9.75
N LYS A 67 13.57 -13.18 9.52
CA LYS A 67 14.87 -12.74 9.03
C LYS A 67 14.82 -12.28 7.58
N PRO A 68 15.79 -11.46 7.12
CA PRO A 68 15.78 -10.93 5.73
C PRO A 68 15.66 -12.00 4.65
N GLU A 69 16.27 -13.17 4.84
CA GLU A 69 16.18 -14.30 3.91
C GLU A 69 14.76 -14.87 3.86
N GLU A 70 14.09 -14.98 5.01
CA GLU A 70 12.70 -15.46 5.10
C GLU A 70 11.72 -14.46 4.47
N ILE A 71 11.95 -13.15 4.70
CA ILE A 71 11.16 -12.09 4.06
C ILE A 71 11.32 -12.19 2.53
N LYS A 72 12.56 -12.31 2.04
CA LYS A 72 12.83 -12.47 0.61
C LYS A 72 12.17 -13.73 0.05
N ALA A 73 12.32 -14.86 0.70
CA ALA A 73 11.72 -16.13 0.29
C ALA A 73 10.17 -16.07 0.25
N TYR A 74 9.57 -15.29 1.15
CA TYR A 74 8.13 -15.03 1.10
C TYR A 74 7.76 -14.14 -0.10
N LEU A 75 8.52 -13.08 -0.37
CA LEU A 75 8.31 -12.20 -1.53
C LEU A 75 8.43 -12.98 -2.84
N ASP A 76 9.38 -13.92 -2.94
CA ASP A 76 9.59 -14.77 -4.13
C ASP A 76 8.36 -15.60 -4.50
N GLN A 77 7.48 -15.88 -3.53
CA GLN A 77 6.23 -16.61 -3.77
C GLN A 77 5.15 -15.77 -4.48
N TYR A 78 5.29 -14.44 -4.47
CA TYR A 78 4.27 -13.52 -5.01
C TYR A 78 4.78 -12.60 -6.13
N VAL A 79 6.08 -12.29 -6.15
CA VAL A 79 6.69 -11.35 -7.08
C VAL A 79 7.78 -12.04 -7.88
N ILE A 80 7.69 -12.01 -9.19
CA ILE A 80 8.68 -12.56 -10.11
C ILE A 80 9.80 -11.56 -10.36
N GLY A 81 11.04 -12.05 -10.40
CA GLY A 81 12.21 -11.21 -10.61
C GLY A 81 12.46 -10.22 -9.46
N GLN A 82 13.01 -9.07 -9.77
CA GLN A 82 13.25 -7.96 -8.83
C GLN A 82 14.17 -8.32 -7.66
N GLU A 83 15.19 -9.13 -7.91
CA GLU A 83 16.03 -9.75 -6.87
C GLU A 83 16.72 -8.70 -5.98
N THR A 84 17.26 -7.66 -6.60
CA THR A 84 17.95 -6.56 -5.90
C THR A 84 16.96 -5.82 -4.97
N ALA A 85 15.81 -5.42 -5.49
CA ALA A 85 14.80 -4.71 -4.71
C ALA A 85 14.27 -5.53 -3.54
N LYS A 86 13.97 -6.82 -3.75
CA LYS A 86 13.53 -7.73 -2.68
C LYS A 86 14.56 -7.82 -1.57
N ARG A 87 15.85 -7.93 -1.92
CA ARG A 87 16.95 -7.99 -0.96
C ARG A 87 17.04 -6.71 -0.13
N TYR A 88 17.03 -5.54 -0.79
CA TYR A 88 17.08 -4.25 -0.11
C TYR A 88 15.87 -4.04 0.80
N LEU A 89 14.66 -4.32 0.31
CA LEU A 89 13.43 -4.21 1.09
C LEU A 89 13.42 -5.15 2.29
N SER A 90 13.87 -6.39 2.13
CA SER A 90 13.91 -7.36 3.22
C SER A 90 14.81 -6.91 4.36
N VAL A 91 16.00 -6.40 4.04
CA VAL A 91 16.93 -5.85 5.03
C VAL A 91 16.38 -4.59 5.69
N ALA A 92 15.84 -3.67 4.90
CA ALA A 92 15.31 -2.39 5.38
C ALA A 92 14.15 -2.60 6.37
N VAL A 93 13.22 -3.47 6.01
CA VAL A 93 12.05 -3.80 6.83
C VAL A 93 12.47 -4.51 8.12
N TYR A 94 13.36 -5.50 8.02
CA TYR A 94 13.92 -6.18 9.19
C TYR A 94 14.58 -5.19 10.16
N ASN A 95 15.43 -4.30 9.67
CA ASN A 95 16.10 -3.29 10.47
C ASN A 95 15.11 -2.30 11.10
N HIS A 96 14.05 -1.92 10.38
CA HIS A 96 13.00 -1.06 10.91
C HIS A 96 12.33 -1.70 12.14
N TYR A 97 11.84 -2.93 12.03
CA TYR A 97 11.16 -3.60 13.14
C TYR A 97 12.13 -4.00 14.26
N LYS A 98 13.38 -4.31 13.92
CA LYS A 98 14.45 -4.50 14.92
C LYS A 98 14.67 -3.23 15.77
N ARG A 99 14.68 -2.05 15.13
CA ARG A 99 14.76 -0.76 15.81
C ARG A 99 13.62 -0.54 16.80
N LEU A 100 12.38 -0.97 16.46
CA LEU A 100 11.22 -0.82 17.36
C LEU A 100 11.35 -1.67 18.63
N ASN A 101 12.17 -2.71 18.60
CA ASN A 101 12.42 -3.60 19.73
C ASN A 101 13.70 -3.24 20.48
N GLN A 102 14.37 -2.12 20.12
CA GLN A 102 15.55 -1.63 20.84
C GLN A 102 15.20 -1.23 22.27
N SER A 103 16.03 -1.60 23.24
CA SER A 103 15.86 -1.18 24.62
C SER A 103 16.12 0.33 24.76
N ARG A 104 15.41 0.99 25.70
CA ARG A 104 15.59 2.43 25.97
C ARG A 104 16.91 2.74 26.71
N GLU A 105 17.62 1.73 27.12
CA GLU A 105 18.89 1.84 27.87
C GLU A 105 20.12 1.87 26.97
N ASP A 106 19.94 1.68 25.64
CA ASP A 106 21.03 1.75 24.68
C ASP A 106 21.44 3.21 24.43
N ASP A 107 22.74 3.49 24.52
CA ASP A 107 23.32 4.83 24.23
C ASP A 107 23.27 5.20 22.74
N ILE A 108 22.88 4.28 21.85
CA ILE A 108 22.84 4.48 20.41
C ILE A 108 21.38 4.57 19.96
N ASP A 109 20.96 5.72 19.43
CA ASP A 109 19.66 5.91 18.80
C ASP A 109 19.75 5.54 17.31
N ILE A 110 19.04 4.48 16.91
CA ILE A 110 18.97 4.05 15.52
C ILE A 110 17.94 4.91 14.78
N GLU A 111 18.39 5.68 13.80
CA GLU A 111 17.52 6.55 13.01
C GLU A 111 16.51 5.78 12.18
N LYS A 112 15.36 6.42 11.94
CA LYS A 112 14.30 5.91 11.07
C LYS A 112 14.79 5.90 9.62
N SER A 113 14.58 4.78 8.92
CA SER A 113 14.98 4.59 7.53
C SER A 113 13.77 4.28 6.66
N ASN A 114 13.17 5.32 6.05
CA ASN A 114 12.11 5.13 5.05
C ASN A 114 12.72 4.73 3.69
N ILE A 115 11.88 4.25 2.79
CA ILE A 115 12.30 3.59 1.56
C ILE A 115 11.73 4.34 0.35
N ILE A 116 12.52 4.46 -0.72
CA ILE A 116 12.03 4.90 -2.03
C ILE A 116 12.31 3.82 -3.09
N ILE A 117 11.29 3.51 -3.88
CA ILE A 117 11.32 2.50 -4.94
C ILE A 117 11.09 3.21 -6.28
N VAL A 118 12.09 3.19 -7.14
CA VAL A 118 12.03 3.74 -8.49
C VAL A 118 11.82 2.63 -9.50
N GLY A 119 10.92 2.82 -10.47
CA GLY A 119 10.75 1.84 -11.54
C GLY A 119 9.45 1.98 -12.31
N PRO A 120 9.37 1.45 -13.54
CA PRO A 120 8.23 1.60 -14.42
C PRO A 120 6.90 1.19 -13.78
N THR A 121 5.81 1.72 -14.31
CA THR A 121 4.47 1.32 -13.88
C THR A 121 4.24 -0.16 -14.15
N GLY A 122 3.56 -0.85 -13.23
CA GLY A 122 3.25 -2.29 -13.38
C GLY A 122 4.37 -3.25 -12.99
N THR A 123 5.54 -2.79 -12.54
CA THR A 123 6.68 -3.65 -12.13
C THR A 123 6.54 -4.28 -10.75
N GLY A 124 5.49 -3.91 -9.97
CA GLY A 124 5.18 -4.55 -8.69
C GLY A 124 5.54 -3.74 -7.44
N LYS A 125 5.80 -2.42 -7.53
CA LYS A 125 6.10 -1.55 -6.37
C LYS A 125 5.11 -1.72 -5.23
N THR A 126 3.84 -1.46 -5.50
CA THR A 126 2.73 -1.57 -4.55
C THR A 126 2.53 -3.02 -4.05
N LEU A 127 2.73 -4.02 -4.91
CA LEU A 127 2.61 -5.44 -4.58
C LEU A 127 3.67 -5.86 -3.57
N LEU A 128 4.92 -5.41 -3.72
CA LEU A 128 6.01 -5.68 -2.79
C LEU A 128 5.67 -5.14 -1.39
N ALA A 129 5.29 -3.86 -1.28
CA ALA A 129 4.94 -3.24 0.00
C ALA A 129 3.75 -3.95 0.68
N LYS A 130 2.68 -4.23 -0.08
CA LYS A 130 1.50 -4.95 0.41
C LYS A 130 1.83 -6.38 0.86
N THR A 131 2.73 -7.06 0.16
CA THR A 131 3.13 -8.43 0.50
C THR A 131 3.94 -8.47 1.79
N ILE A 132 4.83 -7.49 2.00
CA ILE A 132 5.59 -7.32 3.24
C ILE A 132 4.64 -7.09 4.43
N ALA A 133 3.73 -6.13 4.31
CA ALA A 133 2.77 -5.82 5.37
C ALA A 133 1.91 -7.03 5.75
N ARG A 134 1.48 -7.82 4.75
CA ARG A 134 0.73 -9.07 4.95
C ARG A 134 1.56 -10.12 5.70
N MET A 135 2.84 -10.28 5.34
CA MET A 135 3.73 -11.23 6.02
C MET A 135 3.91 -10.89 7.48
N LEU A 136 4.14 -9.61 7.76
CA LEU A 136 4.34 -9.09 9.11
C LEU A 136 3.05 -8.92 9.91
N LYS A 137 1.89 -9.06 9.24
CA LYS A 137 0.55 -8.84 9.84
C LYS A 137 0.40 -7.46 10.49
N VAL A 138 0.99 -6.44 9.87
CA VAL A 138 0.90 -5.05 10.34
C VAL A 138 -0.12 -4.25 9.51
N PRO A 139 -0.72 -3.19 10.09
CA PRO A 139 -1.60 -2.29 9.36
C PRO A 139 -0.92 -1.72 8.12
N PHE A 140 -1.69 -1.61 7.04
CA PHE A 140 -1.17 -1.16 5.75
C PHE A 140 -2.12 -0.18 5.09
N ALA A 141 -1.62 1.00 4.74
CA ALA A 141 -2.34 1.99 3.97
C ALA A 141 -1.63 2.30 2.65
N ILE A 142 -2.41 2.53 1.60
CA ILE A 142 -1.93 3.01 0.29
C ILE A 142 -2.52 4.38 0.05
N VAL A 143 -1.68 5.31 -0.36
CA VAL A 143 -2.09 6.66 -0.76
C VAL A 143 -1.38 7.03 -2.05
N ASP A 144 -2.12 7.64 -2.95
CA ASP A 144 -1.61 8.24 -4.17
C ASP A 144 -1.17 9.68 -3.85
N ALA A 145 0.08 10.02 -4.17
CA ALA A 145 0.62 11.36 -3.90
C ALA A 145 -0.09 12.45 -4.71
N THR A 146 -0.74 12.10 -5.82
CA THR A 146 -1.42 13.07 -6.70
C THR A 146 -2.71 13.63 -6.11
N VAL A 147 -3.34 12.92 -5.17
CA VAL A 147 -4.56 13.40 -4.49
C VAL A 147 -4.26 14.31 -3.31
N LEU A 148 -2.99 14.36 -2.87
CA LEU A 148 -2.56 15.15 -1.73
C LEU A 148 -2.38 16.62 -2.10
N THR A 149 -2.81 17.51 -1.21
CA THR A 149 -2.65 18.93 -1.35
C THR A 149 -2.12 19.58 -0.07
N GLU A 150 -1.56 20.78 -0.19
CA GLU A 150 -1.20 21.58 0.97
C GLU A 150 -2.47 21.94 1.77
N ALA A 151 -2.38 21.93 3.09
CA ALA A 151 -3.50 22.20 3.99
C ALA A 151 -4.24 23.50 3.65
N GLY A 152 -5.56 23.41 3.49
CA GLY A 152 -6.43 24.57 3.15
C GLY A 152 -6.77 24.70 1.66
N TYR A 153 -6.27 23.84 0.79
CA TYR A 153 -6.64 23.79 -0.63
C TYR A 153 -7.61 22.63 -0.95
N VAL A 154 -8.14 22.61 -2.18
CA VAL A 154 -9.04 21.55 -2.63
C VAL A 154 -8.24 20.30 -2.91
N GLY A 155 -8.48 19.23 -2.14
CA GLY A 155 -7.80 17.95 -2.21
C GLY A 155 -7.82 17.26 -0.84
N GLU A 156 -7.08 16.16 -0.72
CA GLU A 156 -6.91 15.47 0.56
C GLU A 156 -5.75 16.09 1.34
N ASP A 157 -5.98 16.43 2.59
CA ASP A 157 -4.91 16.85 3.50
C ASP A 157 -3.91 15.69 3.69
N ILE A 158 -2.64 16.02 3.88
CA ILE A 158 -1.57 15.02 4.06
C ILE A 158 -1.84 14.11 5.26
N GLU A 159 -2.50 14.61 6.29
CA GLU A 159 -2.91 13.81 7.46
C GLU A 159 -3.94 12.71 7.13
N SER A 160 -4.61 12.76 5.97
CA SER A 160 -5.52 11.71 5.50
C SER A 160 -4.85 10.35 5.34
N LEU A 161 -3.54 10.32 5.07
CA LEU A 161 -2.69 9.13 5.12
C LEU A 161 -2.86 8.34 6.40
N LEU A 162 -2.80 9.05 7.53
CA LEU A 162 -2.92 8.44 8.87
C LEU A 162 -4.36 8.01 9.17
N THR A 163 -5.35 8.73 8.66
CA THR A 163 -6.76 8.32 8.77
C THR A 163 -6.97 6.96 8.09
N ARG A 164 -6.41 6.76 6.89
CA ARG A 164 -6.49 5.48 6.19
C ARG A 164 -5.77 4.36 6.93
N LEU A 165 -4.62 4.65 7.54
CA LEU A 165 -3.89 3.68 8.36
C LEU A 165 -4.67 3.31 9.64
N LEU A 166 -5.25 4.31 10.34
CA LEU A 166 -6.11 4.09 11.49
C LEU A 166 -7.34 3.23 11.13
N ALA A 167 -7.99 3.52 10.00
CA ALA A 167 -9.12 2.73 9.53
C ALA A 167 -8.75 1.27 9.23
N ALA A 168 -7.51 1.00 8.81
CA ALA A 168 -7.03 -0.36 8.54
C ALA A 168 -6.81 -1.21 9.81
N CYS A 169 -6.82 -0.60 11.00
CA CYS A 169 -6.66 -1.26 12.31
C CYS A 169 -7.76 -0.85 13.30
N ASP A 170 -8.97 -0.60 12.82
CA ASP A 170 -10.12 -0.26 13.64
C ASP A 170 -9.85 0.87 14.66
N TYR A 171 -9.08 1.89 14.23
CA TYR A 171 -8.65 3.05 15.03
C TYR A 171 -7.79 2.71 16.25
N ASN A 172 -7.14 1.56 16.26
CA ASN A 172 -6.14 1.23 17.28
C ASN A 172 -4.83 2.00 16.99
N VAL A 173 -4.58 3.06 17.75
CA VAL A 173 -3.43 3.95 17.58
C VAL A 173 -2.10 3.19 17.74
N ALA A 174 -1.99 2.32 18.74
CA ALA A 174 -0.76 1.58 19.01
C ALA A 174 -0.39 0.61 17.87
N GLU A 175 -1.37 0.03 17.18
CA GLU A 175 -1.14 -0.77 15.97
C GLU A 175 -0.80 0.12 14.78
N ALA A 176 -1.53 1.23 14.58
CA ALA A 176 -1.28 2.17 13.50
C ALA A 176 0.16 2.71 13.52
N GLU A 177 0.68 3.05 14.70
CA GLU A 177 2.04 3.54 14.90
C GLU A 177 3.15 2.53 14.54
N ARG A 178 2.82 1.26 14.35
CA ARG A 178 3.71 0.19 13.86
C ARG A 178 3.41 -0.24 12.44
N GLY A 179 2.50 0.44 11.76
CA GLY A 179 2.05 0.14 10.42
C GLY A 179 3.03 0.54 9.33
N ILE A 180 2.65 0.20 8.11
CA ILE A 180 3.35 0.58 6.88
C ILE A 180 2.43 1.46 6.04
N VAL A 181 2.92 2.61 5.60
CA VAL A 181 2.25 3.47 4.62
C VAL A 181 3.01 3.43 3.31
N PHE A 182 2.32 3.08 2.24
CA PHE A 182 2.84 3.13 0.88
C PHE A 182 2.30 4.39 0.18
N ILE A 183 3.22 5.28 -0.21
CA ILE A 183 2.92 6.49 -0.97
C ILE A 183 3.27 6.20 -2.43
N ASP A 184 2.24 6.01 -3.27
CA ASP A 184 2.42 5.78 -4.70
C ASP A 184 2.53 7.11 -5.46
N GLU A 185 3.11 7.05 -6.64
CA GLU A 185 3.26 8.18 -7.57
C GLU A 185 3.98 9.41 -6.99
N ILE A 186 4.97 9.18 -6.10
CA ILE A 186 5.75 10.26 -5.45
C ILE A 186 6.46 11.18 -6.47
N ASP A 187 6.76 10.67 -7.67
CA ASP A 187 7.35 11.43 -8.77
C ASP A 187 6.42 12.51 -9.34
N LYS A 188 5.11 12.39 -9.13
CA LYS A 188 4.13 13.36 -9.65
C LYS A 188 4.08 14.66 -8.83
N ILE A 189 4.54 14.64 -7.58
CA ILE A 189 4.71 15.84 -6.76
C ILE A 189 6.10 16.48 -6.90
N ALA A 190 6.95 15.94 -7.79
CA ALA A 190 8.23 16.56 -8.11
C ALA A 190 8.03 17.91 -8.83
N ARG A 191 8.90 18.87 -8.56
CA ARG A 191 8.87 20.19 -9.23
C ARG A 191 9.07 20.00 -10.74
N LYS A 192 8.17 20.57 -11.54
CA LYS A 192 8.27 20.61 -13.00
C LYS A 192 8.98 21.90 -13.43
N GLY A 193 10.30 21.84 -13.57
CA GLY A 193 11.11 22.88 -14.25
C GLY A 193 11.41 24.15 -13.45
N ASP A 194 12.40 24.91 -13.93
CA ASP A 194 12.89 26.20 -13.38
C ASP A 194 12.00 27.43 -13.75
N ASN A 195 10.70 27.27 -13.85
CA ASN A 195 9.85 28.45 -13.97
C ASN A 195 9.70 29.09 -12.58
N PRO A 196 10.33 30.24 -12.31
CA PRO A 196 10.10 31.01 -11.11
C PRO A 196 8.76 31.75 -11.26
N SER A 197 7.67 31.02 -11.38
CA SER A 197 6.36 31.61 -11.28
C SER A 197 6.16 32.02 -9.82
N ILE A 198 5.78 33.27 -9.64
CA ILE A 198 5.55 33.94 -8.35
C ILE A 198 4.41 33.28 -7.56
N THR A 199 3.74 32.33 -8.14
CA THR A 199 2.67 31.53 -7.52
C THR A 199 3.26 30.32 -6.79
N ARG A 200 2.99 30.25 -5.49
CA ARG A 200 3.36 29.11 -4.62
C ARG A 200 2.83 27.80 -5.23
N ASP A 201 3.72 26.85 -5.45
CA ASP A 201 3.37 25.53 -5.97
C ASP A 201 2.74 24.68 -4.84
N VAL A 202 1.41 24.75 -4.75
CA VAL A 202 0.62 24.07 -3.71
C VAL A 202 0.43 22.57 -3.98
N SER A 203 0.72 22.12 -5.18
CA SER A 203 0.55 20.71 -5.61
C SER A 203 1.86 19.94 -5.68
N GLY A 204 3.00 20.61 -5.68
CA GLY A 204 4.32 20.01 -5.75
C GLY A 204 5.12 20.23 -4.48
N GLU A 205 5.84 21.35 -4.37
CA GLU A 205 6.73 21.59 -3.23
C GLU A 205 5.99 21.67 -1.89
N GLY A 206 4.80 22.30 -1.85
CA GLY A 206 4.00 22.39 -0.62
C GLY A 206 3.63 21.03 -0.06
N VAL A 207 3.26 20.08 -0.94
CA VAL A 207 2.98 18.69 -0.54
C VAL A 207 4.24 17.99 -0.05
N GLN A 208 5.38 18.19 -0.74
CA GLN A 208 6.65 17.62 -0.30
C GLN A 208 7.04 18.12 1.11
N GLN A 209 6.89 19.42 1.40
CA GLN A 209 7.16 19.99 2.72
C GLN A 209 6.22 19.44 3.81
N GLY A 210 4.95 19.21 3.47
CA GLY A 210 4.01 18.60 4.40
C GLY A 210 4.32 17.14 4.71
N LEU A 211 4.69 16.35 3.69
CA LEU A 211 5.11 14.95 3.85
C LEU A 211 6.37 14.82 4.72
N LEU A 212 7.26 15.82 4.67
CA LEU A 212 8.50 15.81 5.44
C LEU A 212 8.24 15.59 6.94
N LYS A 213 7.22 16.26 7.51
CA LYS A 213 6.86 16.10 8.93
C LYS A 213 6.52 14.67 9.30
N LEU A 214 5.81 13.95 8.41
CA LEU A 214 5.45 12.54 8.64
C LEU A 214 6.67 11.63 8.51
N LEU A 215 7.51 11.89 7.51
CA LEU A 215 8.72 11.10 7.26
C LEU A 215 9.75 11.25 8.37
N GLU A 216 9.87 12.42 8.98
CA GLU A 216 10.78 12.69 10.10
C GLU A 216 10.34 12.01 11.40
N GLY A 217 9.05 11.88 11.61
CA GLY A 217 8.47 11.36 12.84
C GLY A 217 8.02 12.49 13.77
N SER A 218 6.73 12.74 13.77
CA SER A 218 6.08 13.76 14.60
C SER A 218 4.74 13.25 15.10
N ILE A 219 4.22 13.90 16.15
CA ILE A 219 2.85 13.66 16.61
C ILE A 219 1.91 14.49 15.75
N VAL A 220 0.98 13.82 15.09
CA VAL A 220 0.01 14.42 14.17
C VAL A 220 -1.40 14.19 14.70
N ASN A 221 -2.19 15.24 14.73
CA ASN A 221 -3.59 15.17 15.14
C ASN A 221 -4.48 14.85 13.94
N VAL A 222 -5.11 13.69 13.97
CA VAL A 222 -5.92 13.13 12.89
C VAL A 222 -7.40 13.15 13.24
N PRO A 223 -8.31 13.55 12.35
CA PRO A 223 -9.74 13.47 12.60
C PRO A 223 -10.20 12.03 12.69
N PRO A 224 -11.09 11.66 13.64
CA PRO A 224 -11.52 10.28 13.88
C PRO A 224 -12.36 9.66 12.76
N GLN A 225 -12.96 10.46 11.89
CA GLN A 225 -13.68 10.01 10.70
C GLN A 225 -13.22 10.86 9.54
N GLY A 226 -12.58 10.28 8.54
CA GLY A 226 -12.08 10.99 7.37
C GLY A 226 -13.10 12.02 6.84
N GLY A 227 -12.82 13.31 7.04
CA GLY A 227 -13.72 14.41 6.71
C GLY A 227 -13.13 15.76 7.09
N ARG A 228 -13.87 16.84 6.80
CA ARG A 228 -13.46 18.19 7.18
C ARG A 228 -13.30 18.31 8.68
N LYS A 229 -12.21 18.94 9.13
CA LYS A 229 -11.93 19.24 10.54
C LYS A 229 -13.06 20.11 11.10
N HIS A 230 -13.87 19.55 12.02
CA HIS A 230 -14.81 20.35 12.80
C HIS A 230 -14.13 20.85 14.06
N PRO A 231 -14.32 22.14 14.47
CA PRO A 231 -13.60 22.74 15.59
C PRO A 231 -13.80 22.01 16.94
N GLU A 232 -14.94 21.32 17.11
CA GLU A 232 -15.30 20.63 18.35
C GLU A 232 -14.98 19.12 18.35
N GLN A 233 -14.41 18.59 17.27
CA GLN A 233 -14.15 17.17 17.15
C GLN A 233 -12.84 16.78 17.87
N LYS A 234 -12.91 15.81 18.78
CA LYS A 234 -11.74 15.26 19.48
C LYS A 234 -10.81 14.58 18.44
N MET A 235 -9.63 15.14 18.24
CA MET A 235 -8.62 14.63 17.33
C MET A 235 -7.88 13.44 17.96
N ILE A 236 -7.44 12.51 17.13
CA ILE A 236 -6.62 11.37 17.54
C ILE A 236 -5.15 11.75 17.29
N ALA A 237 -4.33 11.76 18.35
CA ALA A 237 -2.89 11.99 18.23
C ALA A 237 -2.21 10.68 17.80
N VAL A 238 -1.42 10.72 16.71
CA VAL A 238 -0.66 9.60 16.16
C VAL A 238 0.79 10.00 16.06
N ASP A 239 1.69 9.22 16.67
CA ASP A 239 3.13 9.40 16.53
C ASP A 239 3.65 8.64 15.30
N THR A 240 4.16 9.37 14.32
CA THR A 240 4.67 8.79 13.06
C THR A 240 6.10 8.27 13.15
N LYS A 241 6.77 8.41 14.31
CA LYS A 241 8.18 7.99 14.51
C LYS A 241 8.42 6.53 14.16
N ASN A 242 7.44 5.67 14.45
CA ASN A 242 7.55 4.22 14.27
C ASN A 242 6.81 3.67 13.05
N ILE A 243 6.10 4.51 12.30
CA ILE A 243 5.46 4.14 11.04
C ILE A 243 6.54 4.03 9.95
N LEU A 244 6.55 2.93 9.21
CA LEU A 244 7.42 2.78 8.05
C LEU A 244 6.76 3.39 6.81
N PHE A 245 7.41 4.38 6.20
CA PHE A 245 6.98 4.92 4.91
C PHE A 245 7.78 4.31 3.77
N ILE A 246 7.06 3.82 2.76
CA ILE A 246 7.62 3.31 1.51
C ILE A 246 7.05 4.17 0.39
N CYS A 247 7.89 4.91 -0.32
CA CYS A 247 7.49 5.75 -1.44
C CYS A 247 7.75 5.02 -2.75
N GLY A 248 6.81 5.04 -3.68
CA GLY A 248 6.96 4.46 -5.01
C GLY A 248 6.73 5.51 -6.10
N GLY A 249 7.53 5.50 -7.15
CA GLY A 249 7.35 6.36 -8.31
C GLY A 249 7.86 5.73 -9.60
N ALA A 250 7.25 6.11 -10.73
CA ALA A 250 7.72 5.69 -12.04
C ALA A 250 8.99 6.43 -12.45
N PHE A 251 9.09 7.71 -12.13
CA PHE A 251 10.20 8.61 -12.48
C PHE A 251 10.52 8.57 -13.97
N GLU A 252 9.50 8.69 -14.81
CA GLU A 252 9.64 8.62 -16.26
C GLU A 252 10.66 9.63 -16.78
N GLY A 253 11.67 9.14 -17.52
CA GLY A 253 12.74 9.95 -18.08
C GLY A 253 13.92 10.21 -17.14
N ILE A 254 13.95 9.64 -15.93
CA ILE A 254 15.08 9.74 -15.00
C ILE A 254 16.36 9.14 -15.59
N GLU A 255 16.24 8.19 -16.53
CA GLU A 255 17.36 7.57 -17.23
C GLU A 255 18.23 8.61 -17.95
N ARG A 256 17.62 9.70 -18.45
CA ARG A 256 18.34 10.82 -19.06
C ARG A 256 19.23 11.54 -18.04
N LYS A 257 18.73 11.72 -16.80
CA LYS A 257 19.48 12.36 -15.72
C LYS A 257 20.65 11.47 -15.27
N ILE A 258 20.39 10.16 -15.15
CA ILE A 258 21.41 9.17 -14.83
C ILE A 258 22.50 9.15 -15.92
N ALA A 259 22.12 9.07 -17.19
CA ALA A 259 23.05 9.10 -18.32
C ALA A 259 23.88 10.39 -18.34
N GLN A 260 23.25 11.54 -18.10
CA GLN A 260 23.94 12.83 -18.02
C GLN A 260 24.99 12.84 -16.91
N ARG A 261 24.65 12.34 -15.71
CA ARG A 261 25.59 12.23 -14.58
C ARG A 261 26.75 11.28 -14.87
N LEU A 262 26.48 10.14 -15.49
CA LEU A 262 27.52 9.16 -15.84
C LEU A 262 28.41 9.65 -16.97
N ASN A 263 27.86 10.38 -17.97
CA ASN A 263 28.60 10.87 -19.15
C ASN A 263 29.41 12.14 -18.86
N THR A 264 29.13 12.89 -17.78
CA THR A 264 29.95 14.05 -17.39
C THR A 264 31.39 13.69 -17.06
N HIS A 265 31.73 12.42 -16.88
CA HIS A 265 33.09 11.93 -16.71
C HIS A 265 33.82 11.56 -18.01
N VAL A 266 33.13 11.62 -19.16
CA VAL A 266 33.73 11.35 -20.48
C VAL A 266 33.84 12.65 -21.25
N VAL A 267 34.86 13.46 -20.93
CA VAL A 267 35.27 14.60 -21.74
C VAL A 267 36.12 14.04 -22.89
N GLY A 268 35.53 13.81 -24.07
CA GLY A 268 36.21 13.36 -25.26
C GLY A 268 35.32 13.50 -26.50
N PHE A 269 35.81 14.18 -27.51
CA PHE A 269 35.18 14.37 -28.82
C PHE A 269 34.77 13.03 -29.44
N GLY A 270 33.48 12.87 -29.68
CA GLY A 270 32.93 11.83 -30.56
C GLY A 270 32.06 10.82 -29.86
N ALA A 271 30.76 11.07 -29.85
CA ALA A 271 29.74 10.08 -30.12
C ALA A 271 28.38 10.66 -29.76
N GLY A 272 27.59 11.00 -30.73
CA GLY A 272 26.13 10.99 -30.62
C GLY A 272 25.67 9.54 -30.44
N ASN A 273 25.98 8.90 -29.31
CA ASN A 273 25.48 7.58 -29.02
C ASN A 273 24.02 7.69 -28.60
N HIS A 274 23.11 7.36 -29.49
CA HIS A 274 21.76 6.97 -29.16
C HIS A 274 21.84 5.77 -28.24
N VAL A 275 21.71 6.02 -26.92
CA VAL A 275 21.54 4.96 -25.92
C VAL A 275 20.33 4.12 -26.33
N SER A 276 20.54 2.85 -26.63
CA SER A 276 19.46 1.95 -27.02
C SER A 276 18.43 1.81 -25.88
N LYS A 277 17.22 1.34 -26.17
CA LYS A 277 16.20 1.12 -25.14
C LYS A 277 16.68 0.11 -24.09
N ALA A 278 17.38 -0.95 -24.53
CA ALA A 278 17.98 -1.96 -23.65
C ALA A 278 19.08 -1.39 -22.72
N ASP A 279 19.81 -0.37 -23.18
CA ASP A 279 20.80 0.30 -22.35
C ASP A 279 20.14 1.28 -21.36
N ARG A 280 19.00 1.88 -21.71
CA ARG A 280 18.22 2.74 -20.78
C ARG A 280 17.66 1.95 -19.61
N ASP A 281 17.13 0.77 -19.85
CA ASP A 281 16.58 -0.11 -18.80
C ASP A 281 17.68 -0.50 -17.79
N LYS A 282 18.92 -0.68 -18.25
CA LYS A 282 20.08 -0.92 -17.38
C LYS A 282 20.53 0.32 -16.59
N LEU A 283 20.22 1.53 -17.06
CA LEU A 283 20.61 2.76 -16.36
C LEU A 283 19.91 2.92 -15.01
N LEU A 284 18.69 2.38 -14.84
CA LEU A 284 17.98 2.44 -13.57
C LEU A 284 18.74 1.77 -12.41
N HIS A 285 19.62 0.81 -12.68
CA HIS A 285 20.49 0.22 -11.66
C HIS A 285 21.46 1.22 -11.02
N PHE A 286 21.75 2.30 -11.72
CA PHE A 286 22.69 3.35 -11.28
C PHE A 286 21.96 4.55 -10.67
N VAL A 287 20.66 4.44 -10.39
CA VAL A 287 19.90 5.53 -9.79
C VAL A 287 20.51 5.93 -8.43
N ALA A 288 20.68 7.23 -8.24
CA ALA A 288 21.29 7.80 -7.04
C ALA A 288 20.44 8.97 -6.51
N PRO A 289 20.60 9.36 -5.24
CA PRO A 289 19.89 10.49 -4.65
C PRO A 289 19.98 11.79 -5.46
N GLN A 290 21.12 12.02 -6.13
CA GLN A 290 21.35 13.18 -7.01
C GLN A 290 20.43 13.21 -8.22
N ASP A 291 20.06 12.03 -8.76
CA ASP A 291 19.16 11.91 -9.90
C ASP A 291 17.72 12.28 -9.49
N LEU A 292 17.29 11.85 -8.30
CA LEU A 292 15.99 12.22 -7.72
C LEU A 292 15.88 13.71 -7.47
N ARG A 293 16.97 14.34 -6.98
CA ARG A 293 17.04 15.79 -6.83
C ARG A 293 16.94 16.48 -8.19
N SER A 294 17.68 16.02 -9.18
CA SER A 294 17.64 16.57 -10.54
C SER A 294 16.29 16.34 -11.24
N TYR A 295 15.51 15.36 -10.77
CA TYR A 295 14.15 15.09 -11.23
C TYR A 295 13.14 16.07 -10.64
N GLY A 296 13.37 16.58 -9.42
CA GLY A 296 12.53 17.59 -8.77
C GLY A 296 12.08 17.28 -7.34
N LEU A 297 12.59 16.22 -6.72
CA LEU A 297 12.39 16.01 -5.30
C LEU A 297 13.29 16.96 -4.48
N ILE A 298 12.74 17.52 -3.39
CA ILE A 298 13.52 18.38 -2.50
C ILE A 298 14.57 17.58 -1.72
N PRO A 299 15.75 18.15 -1.45
CA PRO A 299 16.84 17.48 -0.74
C PRO A 299 16.43 16.93 0.62
N GLU A 300 15.54 17.61 1.31
CA GLU A 300 15.05 17.24 2.65
C GLU A 300 14.30 15.92 2.62
N ILE A 301 13.39 15.72 1.64
CA ILE A 301 12.67 14.45 1.45
C ILE A 301 13.65 13.34 1.10
N ILE A 302 14.58 13.58 0.20
CA ILE A 302 15.59 12.59 -0.21
C ILE A 302 16.41 12.15 1.01
N GLY A 303 16.78 13.09 1.90
CA GLY A 303 17.47 12.79 3.16
C GLY A 303 16.66 11.92 4.12
N ARG A 304 15.32 11.95 4.03
CA ARG A 304 14.42 11.10 4.86
C ARG A 304 14.01 9.79 4.19
N LEU A 305 14.51 9.55 2.97
CA LEU A 305 14.34 8.30 2.21
C LEU A 305 15.70 7.67 1.89
N PRO A 306 16.51 7.31 2.91
CA PRO A 306 17.90 6.90 2.72
C PRO A 306 18.03 5.56 1.99
N ILE A 307 16.97 4.74 1.97
CA ILE A 307 16.99 3.46 1.30
C ILE A 307 16.36 3.62 -0.08
N LEU A 308 17.23 3.67 -1.09
CA LEU A 308 16.86 3.78 -2.49
C LEU A 308 17.06 2.43 -3.19
N THR A 309 16.02 1.96 -3.86
CA THR A 309 16.09 0.76 -4.71
C THR A 309 15.30 0.98 -6.00
N ASN A 310 15.61 0.18 -7.01
CA ASN A 310 14.93 0.24 -8.30
C ASN A 310 14.26 -1.09 -8.65
N LEU A 311 13.23 -1.03 -9.49
CA LEU A 311 12.62 -2.18 -10.13
C LEU A 311 12.94 -2.18 -11.62
N GLU A 312 13.27 -3.36 -12.13
CA GLU A 312 13.57 -3.59 -13.53
C GLU A 312 12.28 -3.66 -14.35
N PRO A 313 12.30 -3.18 -15.61
CA PRO A 313 11.24 -3.46 -16.56
C PRO A 313 11.01 -4.97 -16.69
N LEU A 314 9.76 -5.35 -16.89
CA LEU A 314 9.40 -6.76 -17.07
C LEU A 314 9.59 -7.16 -18.54
N ASP A 315 10.43 -8.16 -18.78
CA ASP A 315 10.57 -8.79 -20.08
C ASP A 315 9.45 -9.79 -20.37
N ARG A 316 9.45 -10.35 -21.58
CA ARG A 316 8.44 -11.33 -22.02
C ARG A 316 8.38 -12.55 -21.12
N ASP A 317 9.53 -13.05 -20.71
CA ASP A 317 9.63 -14.25 -19.88
C ASP A 317 9.12 -13.98 -18.46
N ALA A 318 9.44 -12.82 -17.89
CA ALA A 318 8.89 -12.40 -16.60
C ALA A 318 7.36 -12.27 -16.65
N LEU A 319 6.80 -11.69 -17.72
CA LEU A 319 5.35 -11.58 -17.90
C LEU A 319 4.67 -12.95 -18.00
N LEU A 320 5.26 -13.90 -18.70
CA LEU A 320 4.76 -15.27 -18.80
C LEU A 320 4.78 -15.98 -17.42
N ARG A 321 5.86 -15.83 -16.69
CA ARG A 321 5.99 -16.36 -15.33
C ARG A 321 4.99 -15.73 -14.36
N ILE A 322 4.71 -14.42 -14.49
CA ILE A 322 3.71 -13.71 -13.67
C ILE A 322 2.31 -14.31 -13.84
N LEU A 323 1.97 -14.80 -15.02
CA LEU A 323 0.68 -15.44 -15.26
C LEU A 323 0.51 -16.77 -14.50
N THR A 324 1.59 -17.51 -14.22
CA THR A 324 1.54 -18.91 -13.81
C THR A 324 2.18 -19.24 -12.47
N GLU A 325 3.34 -18.64 -12.14
CA GLU A 325 4.18 -19.08 -11.01
C GLU A 325 3.71 -18.54 -9.64
N PRO A 326 3.37 -17.23 -9.47
CA PRO A 326 3.02 -16.70 -8.17
C PRO A 326 1.89 -17.46 -7.48
N LYS A 327 1.89 -17.47 -6.14
CA LYS A 327 0.77 -18.05 -5.38
C LYS A 327 -0.59 -17.51 -5.82
N ASN A 328 -0.66 -16.21 -6.12
CA ASN A 328 -1.85 -15.51 -6.60
C ASN A 328 -1.80 -15.29 -8.13
N ALA A 329 -1.15 -16.17 -8.89
CA ALA A 329 -1.09 -16.06 -10.34
C ALA A 329 -2.50 -16.04 -10.94
N ILE A 330 -2.69 -15.25 -12.00
CA ILE A 330 -4.00 -15.07 -12.65
C ILE A 330 -4.59 -16.41 -13.07
N VAL A 331 -3.80 -17.25 -13.71
CA VAL A 331 -4.19 -18.59 -14.14
C VAL A 331 -4.70 -19.43 -12.95
N ARG A 332 -4.01 -19.39 -11.80
CA ARG A 332 -4.41 -20.13 -10.60
C ARG A 332 -5.73 -19.64 -10.03
N GLN A 333 -5.96 -18.31 -10.07
CA GLN A 333 -7.22 -17.72 -9.61
C GLN A 333 -8.40 -18.21 -10.45
N TYR A 334 -8.28 -18.16 -11.79
CA TYR A 334 -9.35 -18.62 -12.69
C TYR A 334 -9.57 -20.13 -12.64
N LYS A 335 -8.49 -20.93 -12.52
CA LYS A 335 -8.65 -22.39 -12.26
C LYS A 335 -9.45 -22.64 -10.99
N LYS A 336 -9.16 -21.89 -9.91
CA LYS A 336 -9.87 -22.04 -8.65
C LYS A 336 -11.33 -21.58 -8.73
N LEU A 337 -11.62 -20.49 -9.44
CA LEU A 337 -12.99 -20.01 -9.64
C LEU A 337 -13.84 -21.06 -10.38
N LEU A 338 -13.35 -21.61 -11.48
CA LEU A 338 -14.07 -22.64 -12.23
C LEU A 338 -14.16 -23.98 -11.48
N GLU A 339 -13.14 -24.33 -10.71
CA GLU A 339 -13.17 -25.51 -9.82
C GLU A 339 -14.31 -25.40 -8.78
N MET A 340 -14.60 -24.21 -8.25
CA MET A 340 -15.72 -23.99 -7.33
C MET A 340 -17.07 -24.24 -7.99
N ASP A 341 -17.18 -24.08 -9.30
CA ASP A 341 -18.36 -24.42 -10.11
C ASP A 341 -18.32 -25.89 -10.62
N GLY A 342 -17.33 -26.67 -10.19
CA GLY A 342 -17.17 -28.07 -10.58
C GLY A 342 -16.60 -28.27 -12.00
N VAL A 343 -15.94 -27.25 -12.56
CA VAL A 343 -15.37 -27.25 -13.92
C VAL A 343 -13.85 -27.18 -13.88
N GLU A 344 -13.20 -28.10 -14.56
CA GLU A 344 -11.75 -28.09 -14.77
C GLU A 344 -11.37 -27.12 -15.90
N LEU A 345 -10.57 -26.10 -15.60
CA LEU A 345 -9.99 -25.20 -16.62
C LEU A 345 -8.63 -25.74 -17.09
N VAL A 346 -8.55 -26.08 -18.36
CA VAL A 346 -7.32 -26.42 -19.07
C VAL A 346 -6.97 -25.28 -20.01
N ILE A 347 -5.75 -24.79 -19.95
CA ILE A 347 -5.25 -23.71 -20.81
C ILE A 347 -4.13 -24.29 -21.66
N GLU A 348 -4.20 -24.11 -22.97
CA GLU A 348 -3.14 -24.50 -23.89
C GLU A 348 -1.92 -23.57 -23.74
N ASP A 349 -0.71 -24.08 -23.89
CA ASP A 349 0.53 -23.34 -23.62
C ASP A 349 0.73 -22.12 -24.54
N ASP A 350 0.24 -22.17 -25.76
CA ASP A 350 0.29 -21.10 -26.73
C ASP A 350 -0.62 -19.91 -26.42
N VAL A 351 -1.71 -20.13 -25.65
CA VAL A 351 -2.62 -19.07 -25.19
C VAL A 351 -1.92 -18.10 -24.26
N LEU A 352 -1.10 -18.61 -23.35
CA LEU A 352 -0.37 -17.75 -22.40
C LEU A 352 0.65 -16.87 -23.13
N GLY A 353 1.35 -17.45 -24.10
CA GLY A 353 2.26 -16.70 -24.98
C GLY A 353 1.51 -15.60 -25.74
N PHE A 354 0.37 -15.91 -26.32
CA PHE A 354 -0.50 -14.96 -27.04
C PHE A 354 -0.94 -13.79 -26.15
N ILE A 355 -1.39 -14.06 -24.93
CA ILE A 355 -1.81 -13.00 -23.97
C ILE A 355 -0.64 -12.08 -23.61
N VAL A 356 0.55 -12.63 -23.40
CA VAL A 356 1.76 -11.85 -23.11
C VAL A 356 2.16 -10.99 -24.31
N ASP A 357 2.14 -11.55 -25.51
CA ASP A 357 2.48 -10.82 -26.73
C ASP A 357 1.51 -9.65 -26.97
N LYS A 358 0.21 -9.85 -26.73
CA LYS A 358 -0.80 -8.77 -26.77
C LYS A 358 -0.58 -7.73 -25.66
N ALA A 359 -0.22 -8.13 -24.44
CA ALA A 359 0.10 -7.18 -23.37
C ALA A 359 1.32 -6.30 -23.71
N ILE A 360 2.31 -6.84 -24.40
CA ILE A 360 3.49 -6.10 -24.90
C ILE A 360 3.10 -5.18 -26.06
N GLU A 361 2.34 -5.68 -27.03
CA GLU A 361 1.87 -4.94 -28.19
C GLU A 361 1.11 -3.68 -27.75
N PHE A 362 0.18 -3.82 -26.79
CA PHE A 362 -0.60 -2.72 -26.26
C PHE A 362 0.13 -1.92 -25.14
N LYS A 363 1.38 -2.20 -24.83
CA LYS A 363 2.20 -1.53 -23.79
C LYS A 363 1.55 -1.52 -22.38
N LEU A 364 0.75 -2.49 -22.06
CA LEU A 364 -0.05 -2.55 -20.82
C LEU A 364 0.75 -3.07 -19.60
N GLY A 365 1.90 -3.70 -19.82
CA GLY A 365 2.70 -4.32 -18.78
C GLY A 365 1.95 -5.41 -18.00
N ALA A 366 2.38 -5.70 -16.78
CA ALA A 366 1.75 -6.76 -15.98
C ALA A 366 0.29 -6.47 -15.56
N ARG A 367 -0.11 -5.19 -15.44
CA ARG A 367 -1.51 -4.82 -15.15
C ARG A 367 -2.45 -5.25 -16.28
N GLY A 368 -2.01 -5.10 -17.52
CA GLY A 368 -2.79 -5.49 -18.68
C GLY A 368 -3.01 -6.99 -18.82
N LEU A 369 -2.11 -7.83 -18.28
CA LEU A 369 -2.30 -9.28 -18.29
C LEU A 369 -3.64 -9.69 -17.66
N ARG A 370 -4.00 -9.03 -16.54
CA ARG A 370 -5.26 -9.30 -15.87
C ARG A 370 -6.45 -8.88 -16.72
N SER A 371 -6.44 -7.66 -17.25
CA SER A 371 -7.53 -7.14 -18.07
C SER A 371 -7.74 -7.98 -19.34
N LEU A 372 -6.65 -8.38 -20.01
CA LEU A 372 -6.72 -9.27 -21.17
C LEU A 372 -7.33 -10.63 -20.80
N PHE A 373 -6.87 -11.22 -19.70
CA PHE A 373 -7.37 -12.52 -19.25
C PHE A 373 -8.86 -12.44 -18.84
N GLU A 374 -9.26 -11.36 -18.13
CA GLU A 374 -10.66 -11.10 -17.78
C GLU A 374 -11.55 -10.97 -19.04
N THR A 375 -11.09 -10.21 -20.02
CA THR A 375 -11.83 -10.05 -21.29
C THR A 375 -12.02 -11.38 -22.01
N ILE A 376 -11.00 -12.23 -22.05
CA ILE A 376 -11.09 -13.55 -22.67
C ILE A 376 -12.05 -14.47 -21.89
N MET A 377 -12.06 -14.39 -20.58
CA MET A 377 -12.78 -15.32 -19.72
C MET A 377 -14.22 -14.89 -19.39
N ILE A 378 -14.63 -13.65 -19.69
CA ILE A 378 -15.93 -13.11 -19.28
C ILE A 378 -17.11 -13.97 -19.75
N ASP A 379 -17.14 -14.36 -21.02
CA ASP A 379 -18.20 -15.20 -21.57
C ASP A 379 -18.20 -16.61 -20.97
N VAL A 380 -17.02 -17.14 -20.69
CA VAL A 380 -16.84 -18.45 -20.03
C VAL A 380 -17.43 -18.42 -18.63
N MET A 381 -17.05 -17.40 -17.84
CA MET A 381 -17.52 -17.20 -16.47
C MET A 381 -19.03 -16.97 -16.39
N TYR A 382 -19.62 -16.34 -17.42
CA TYR A 382 -21.07 -16.12 -17.52
C TYR A 382 -21.82 -17.43 -17.82
N GLN A 383 -21.29 -18.28 -18.72
CA GLN A 383 -22.00 -19.45 -19.22
C GLN A 383 -21.77 -20.71 -18.35
N VAL A 384 -20.55 -20.89 -17.85
CA VAL A 384 -20.13 -22.13 -17.18
C VAL A 384 -20.98 -22.52 -15.98
N PRO A 385 -21.41 -21.60 -15.06
CA PRO A 385 -22.24 -22.00 -13.92
C PRO A 385 -23.60 -22.60 -14.34
N SER A 386 -24.10 -22.25 -15.53
CA SER A 386 -25.37 -22.76 -16.08
C SER A 386 -25.20 -24.01 -16.92
N LEU A 387 -23.96 -24.36 -17.31
CA LEU A 387 -23.65 -25.51 -18.16
C LEU A 387 -23.17 -26.67 -17.31
N LYS A 388 -23.75 -27.86 -17.48
CA LYS A 388 -23.29 -29.13 -16.82
C LYS A 388 -21.99 -29.66 -17.43
N LYS A 389 -21.07 -28.78 -17.84
CA LYS A 389 -19.77 -29.19 -18.38
C LYS A 389 -18.79 -29.40 -17.23
N LYS A 390 -18.03 -30.50 -17.23
CA LYS A 390 -17.01 -30.80 -16.22
C LYS A 390 -15.61 -30.25 -16.59
N ARG A 391 -15.42 -29.84 -17.83
CA ARG A 391 -14.11 -29.40 -18.34
C ARG A 391 -14.29 -28.32 -19.40
N PHE A 392 -13.48 -27.26 -19.32
CA PHE A 392 -13.35 -26.23 -20.34
C PHE A 392 -11.90 -26.12 -20.77
N VAL A 393 -11.66 -26.13 -22.08
CA VAL A 393 -10.32 -25.96 -22.68
C VAL A 393 -10.24 -24.58 -23.31
N LEU A 394 -9.36 -23.74 -22.81
CA LEU A 394 -9.07 -22.43 -23.37
C LEU A 394 -8.03 -22.59 -24.49
N THR A 395 -8.48 -22.43 -25.74
CA THR A 395 -7.67 -22.50 -26.93
C THR A 395 -7.29 -21.11 -27.44
N ARG A 396 -6.25 -21.03 -28.25
CA ARG A 396 -5.80 -19.78 -28.84
C ARG A 396 -6.88 -19.13 -29.73
N ASP A 397 -7.54 -19.91 -30.58
CA ASP A 397 -8.62 -19.40 -31.45
C ASP A 397 -9.76 -18.78 -30.65
N PHE A 398 -10.09 -19.39 -29.50
CA PHE A 398 -11.11 -18.84 -28.60
C PHE A 398 -10.66 -17.51 -28.02
N ALA A 399 -9.41 -17.41 -27.54
CA ALA A 399 -8.87 -16.18 -26.98
C ALA A 399 -8.82 -15.04 -28.01
N GLU A 400 -8.38 -15.33 -29.24
CA GLU A 400 -8.35 -14.36 -30.36
C GLU A 400 -9.76 -13.86 -30.70
N ASN A 401 -10.73 -14.77 -30.77
CA ASN A 401 -12.13 -14.43 -31.05
C ASN A 401 -12.75 -13.54 -29.95
N GLN A 402 -12.41 -13.77 -28.70
CA GLN A 402 -12.93 -12.96 -27.57
C GLN A 402 -12.33 -11.55 -27.57
N LEU A 403 -11.03 -11.42 -27.81
CA LEU A 403 -10.38 -10.13 -27.87
C LEU A 403 -10.86 -9.29 -29.07
N SER A 404 -11.08 -9.90 -30.25
CA SER A 404 -11.61 -9.18 -31.42
C SER A 404 -13.04 -8.72 -31.26
N LYS A 405 -13.88 -9.41 -30.48
CA LYS A 405 -15.26 -8.97 -30.14
C LYS A 405 -15.30 -7.78 -29.18
N SER A 406 -14.28 -7.65 -28.31
CA SER A 406 -14.30 -6.74 -27.17
C SER A 406 -13.71 -5.41 -27.61
N ASN A 407 -13.71 -4.78 -28.62
CA ASN A 407 -13.17 -3.44 -28.95
C ASN A 407 -11.91 -3.04 -28.12
N PHE A 408 -11.19 -4.04 -27.61
CA PHE A 408 -10.03 -3.82 -26.73
C PHE A 408 -8.92 -3.05 -27.46
N GLU A 409 -8.82 -3.22 -28.76
CA GLU A 409 -7.90 -2.49 -29.63
C GLU A 409 -8.20 -0.98 -29.62
N LEU A 410 -9.47 -0.57 -29.58
CA LEU A 410 -9.87 0.84 -29.51
C LEU A 410 -9.60 1.47 -28.14
N LEU A 411 -9.59 0.67 -27.08
CA LEU A 411 -9.29 1.15 -25.72
C LEU A 411 -7.78 1.29 -25.47
N ALA A 412 -6.96 0.51 -26.17
CA ALA A 412 -5.50 0.59 -26.05
C ALA A 412 -4.93 1.83 -26.75
N ASP A 413 -5.55 2.32 -27.82
CA ASP A 413 -5.14 3.53 -28.56
C ASP A 413 -5.50 4.84 -27.83
N SER A 414 -6.30 4.77 -26.75
CA SER A 414 -6.77 5.94 -26.00
C SER A 414 -6.00 6.24 -24.71
N GLN A 415 -4.95 5.48 -24.41
CA GLN A 415 -4.04 5.68 -23.28
C GLN A 415 -2.63 6.08 -23.75
#